data_08afd90751d042b6eb5ffb3edcae1424
#
_entry.id   08afd90751d042b6eb5ffb3edcae1424
#
_cell.length_a   1.000
_cell.length_b   1.000
_cell.length_c   1.000
_cell.angle_alpha   90.00
_cell.angle_beta   90.00
_cell.angle_gamma   90.00
#
_symmetry.space_group_name_H-M   'P 1'
#
loop_
_entity.id
_entity.type
_entity.pdbx_description
1 polymer ?
#
loop_
_entity_poly.entity_id
_entity_poly.type
_entity_poly.pdbx_seq_one_letter_code
_entity_poly.pdbx_strand_id
1 'polypeptide(L)'
;MDWSEYYPEFISATAGEDASKPKPLKQDVEVVDIGCGFGGLLVALAPLLPEKLMLGEFKTSFYFSACDLTAAGLEIRTNVAQFVQERIWALRQQNEGNLYQNAACLRANTMKFFPNFFKKAQLSKIFICFPDPHFKARKHKARIVSTTLNSEYAFALKPGGIVYTITDVEDLHLWMVEHLSAHPLFERIPDEEAEADQCVQVMRQETEEGKKVERNKGNKFVALFRRLEDPAW
;
A
#
# COMPACT_ATOMS: atom_id res chain seq x y z
N MET A 1 -3.70 8.61 15.19
CA MET A 1 -2.34 8.07 15.05
C MET A 1 -1.37 9.23 15.00
N ASP A 2 -0.21 9.12 15.62
CA ASP A 2 0.84 10.15 15.50
C ASP A 2 1.75 9.80 14.30
N TRP A 3 1.65 10.61 13.26
CA TRP A 3 2.43 10.45 12.05
C TRP A 3 3.80 11.14 12.12
N SER A 4 4.05 11.97 13.14
CA SER A 4 5.27 12.77 13.25
C SER A 4 6.54 11.92 13.40
N GLU A 5 6.42 10.74 14.01
CA GLU A 5 7.53 9.78 14.13
C GLU A 5 7.95 9.19 12.78
N TYR A 6 7.01 9.09 11.84
CA TYR A 6 7.22 8.53 10.50
C TYR A 6 7.72 9.56 9.49
N TYR A 7 7.29 10.83 9.65
CA TYR A 7 7.57 11.92 8.72
C TYR A 7 8.10 13.16 9.46
N PRO A 8 9.28 13.10 10.09
CA PRO A 8 9.80 14.17 10.94
C PRO A 8 9.99 15.51 10.21
N GLU A 9 10.37 15.50 8.93
CA GLU A 9 10.57 16.71 8.11
C GLU A 9 9.24 17.39 7.71
N PHE A 10 8.14 16.70 7.88
CA PHE A 10 6.81 17.19 7.55
C PHE A 10 5.99 17.64 8.76
N ILE A 11 6.61 17.77 9.92
CA ILE A 11 5.94 18.31 11.10
C ILE A 11 5.60 19.80 10.85
N SER A 12 4.34 20.16 11.14
CA SER A 12 3.88 21.55 11.01
C SER A 12 4.56 22.46 12.03
N ALA A 13 4.92 23.67 11.60
CA ALA A 13 5.47 24.70 12.49
C ALA A 13 4.47 25.15 13.59
N THR A 14 3.16 24.85 13.41
CA THR A 14 2.12 25.12 14.41
C THR A 14 1.97 24.01 15.45
N ALA A 15 2.83 22.97 15.40
CA ALA A 15 2.84 21.91 16.40
C ALA A 15 3.18 22.52 17.77
N GLY A 16 2.22 22.52 18.69
CA GLY A 16 2.43 23.00 20.06
C GLY A 16 3.47 22.17 20.80
N GLU A 17 4.05 22.72 21.87
CA GLU A 17 5.06 22.05 22.71
C GLU A 17 4.49 20.93 23.59
N ASP A 18 3.17 20.68 23.55
CA ASP A 18 2.52 19.63 24.33
C ASP A 18 2.90 18.24 23.79
N ALA A 19 3.88 17.63 24.42
CA ALA A 19 4.39 16.30 24.06
C ALA A 19 3.35 15.16 24.21
N SER A 20 2.21 15.41 24.84
CA SER A 20 1.13 14.41 25.00
C SER A 20 0.19 14.32 23.81
N LYS A 21 0.27 15.25 22.87
CA LYS A 21 -0.61 15.32 21.69
C LYS A 21 0.15 14.96 20.41
N PRO A 22 -0.51 14.25 19.48
CA PRO A 22 0.05 14.01 18.14
C PRO A 22 0.43 15.32 17.47
N LYS A 23 1.64 15.41 16.93
CA LYS A 23 2.09 16.59 16.20
C LYS A 23 1.46 16.57 14.80
N PRO A 24 0.77 17.65 14.40
CA PRO A 24 0.18 17.73 13.07
C PRO A 24 1.26 17.75 11.99
N LEU A 25 1.01 17.09 10.88
CA LEU A 25 1.85 17.20 9.69
C LEU A 25 1.42 18.39 8.82
N LYS A 26 2.32 18.88 7.97
CA LYS A 26 2.06 19.91 6.96
C LYS A 26 1.08 19.43 5.88
N GLN A 27 1.01 18.12 5.67
CA GLN A 27 0.13 17.48 4.69
C GLN A 27 -0.24 16.05 5.15
N ASP A 28 -1.35 15.54 4.66
CA ASP A 28 -1.79 14.18 4.94
C ASP A 28 -1.02 13.15 4.08
N VAL A 29 -0.97 11.89 4.54
CA VAL A 29 -0.51 10.76 3.73
C VAL A 29 -1.49 10.56 2.57
N GLU A 30 -1.01 10.54 1.33
CA GLU A 30 -1.85 10.42 0.13
C GLU A 30 -1.66 9.10 -0.63
N VAL A 31 -0.60 8.37 -0.39
CA VAL A 31 -0.27 7.14 -1.12
C VAL A 31 -0.08 6.01 -0.13
N VAL A 32 -0.67 4.85 -0.40
CA VAL A 32 -0.48 3.65 0.42
C VAL A 32 -0.12 2.44 -0.45
N ASP A 33 0.87 1.68 -0.01
CA ASP A 33 1.25 0.37 -0.57
C ASP A 33 0.85 -0.72 0.43
N ILE A 34 -0.25 -1.42 0.12
CA ILE A 34 -0.83 -2.44 0.99
C ILE A 34 -0.09 -3.76 0.79
N GLY A 35 0.64 -4.18 1.82
CA GLY A 35 1.48 -5.37 1.75
C GLY A 35 2.82 -5.08 1.08
N CYS A 36 3.48 -4.00 1.44
CA CYS A 36 4.65 -3.44 0.77
C CYS A 36 5.89 -4.36 0.66
N GLY A 37 5.84 -5.58 1.19
CA GLY A 37 6.98 -6.51 1.15
C GLY A 37 8.25 -5.89 1.72
N PHE A 38 9.34 -5.95 0.98
CA PHE A 38 10.63 -5.32 1.35
C PHE A 38 10.74 -3.84 0.95
N GLY A 39 9.63 -3.21 0.54
CA GLY A 39 9.54 -1.78 0.27
C GLY A 39 10.09 -1.34 -1.09
N GLY A 40 10.28 -2.26 -2.04
CA GLY A 40 10.84 -1.92 -3.35
C GLY A 40 10.01 -0.88 -4.10
N LEU A 41 8.69 -1.07 -4.17
CA LEU A 41 7.78 -0.09 -4.76
C LEU A 41 7.84 1.27 -4.05
N LEU A 42 7.75 1.25 -2.73
CA LEU A 42 7.75 2.45 -1.89
C LEU A 42 9.01 3.30 -2.11
N VAL A 43 10.18 2.65 -2.12
CA VAL A 43 11.47 3.31 -2.36
C VAL A 43 11.55 3.86 -3.78
N ALA A 44 11.05 3.15 -4.79
CA ALA A 44 11.09 3.60 -6.17
C ALA A 44 10.10 4.74 -6.45
N LEU A 45 8.93 4.76 -5.80
CA LEU A 45 7.95 5.84 -5.95
C LEU A 45 8.32 7.12 -5.21
N ALA A 46 9.08 7.05 -4.11
CA ALA A 46 9.39 8.20 -3.27
C ALA A 46 10.03 9.38 -4.05
N PRO A 47 11.05 9.17 -4.89
CA PRO A 47 11.62 10.26 -5.69
C PRO A 47 10.75 10.70 -6.89
N LEU A 48 9.80 9.86 -7.33
CA LEU A 48 8.88 10.21 -8.43
C LEU A 48 7.68 11.04 -7.97
N LEU A 49 7.31 10.93 -6.70
CA LEU A 49 6.18 11.63 -6.08
C LEU A 49 6.65 12.41 -4.84
N PRO A 50 7.64 13.31 -4.97
CA PRO A 50 8.28 13.96 -3.82
C PRO A 50 7.32 14.82 -3.00
N GLU A 51 6.25 15.31 -3.61
CA GLU A 51 5.23 16.13 -2.97
C GLU A 51 4.17 15.31 -2.21
N LYS A 52 4.19 13.97 -2.31
CA LYS A 52 3.21 13.10 -1.67
C LYS A 52 3.82 12.28 -0.56
N LEU A 53 3.19 12.31 0.62
CA LEU A 53 3.53 11.36 1.68
C LEU A 53 2.98 9.98 1.34
N MET A 54 3.84 8.96 1.46
CA MET A 54 3.50 7.58 1.15
C MET A 54 3.82 6.63 2.28
N LEU A 55 2.91 5.71 2.53
CA LEU A 55 2.98 4.72 3.57
C LEU A 55 3.03 3.31 2.97
N GLY A 56 4.07 2.55 3.29
CA GLY A 56 4.07 1.10 3.11
C GLY A 56 3.44 0.42 4.31
N GLU A 57 2.45 -0.43 4.09
CA GLU A 57 1.83 -1.20 5.13
C GLU A 57 2.26 -2.67 5.04
N PHE A 58 2.77 -3.21 6.13
CA PHE A 58 3.13 -4.62 6.23
C PHE A 58 2.06 -5.42 6.96
N LYS A 59 1.45 -6.41 6.25
CA LYS A 59 0.41 -7.27 6.80
C LYS A 59 0.97 -8.26 7.81
N THR A 60 0.56 -8.16 9.07
CA THR A 60 0.71 -9.24 10.04
C THR A 60 -0.39 -10.29 9.82
N SER A 61 -0.05 -11.43 9.26
CA SER A 61 -0.96 -12.57 9.21
C SER A 61 -1.05 -13.21 10.61
N PHE A 62 -2.14 -12.95 11.33
CA PHE A 62 -2.48 -13.70 12.54
C PHE A 62 -3.12 -15.04 12.18
N TYR A 63 -2.32 -16.01 11.76
CA TYR A 63 -2.62 -17.43 11.92
C TYR A 63 -1.38 -18.12 12.49
N PHE A 64 -1.14 -17.90 13.76
CA PHE A 64 -0.34 -18.83 14.55
C PHE A 64 -1.27 -19.94 15.02
N SER A 65 -1.16 -21.12 14.39
CA SER A 65 -1.48 -22.37 15.06
C SER A 65 -0.44 -22.53 16.18
N ALA A 66 -0.89 -22.84 17.39
CA ALA A 66 -0.04 -23.01 18.57
C ALA A 66 0.99 -24.18 18.46
N CYS A 67 1.09 -24.82 17.29
CA CYS A 67 1.96 -25.99 17.04
C CYS A 67 3.29 -25.65 16.35
N ASP A 68 3.54 -24.42 15.90
CA ASP A 68 4.78 -24.07 15.17
C ASP A 68 5.76 -23.24 16.04
N LEU A 69 5.88 -23.59 17.31
CA LEU A 69 6.87 -23.04 18.24
C LEU A 69 8.24 -23.74 18.06
N THR A 70 8.82 -23.67 16.88
CA THR A 70 10.27 -23.85 16.76
C THR A 70 10.90 -22.46 16.59
N ALA A 71 11.81 -22.11 17.48
CA ALA A 71 12.36 -20.77 17.72
C ALA A 71 12.97 -20.05 16.50
N ALA A 72 13.16 -20.72 15.38
CA ALA A 72 13.75 -20.15 14.14
C ALA A 72 12.72 -19.50 13.21
N GLY A 73 11.40 -19.77 13.35
CA GLY A 73 10.36 -19.28 12.44
C GLY A 73 9.72 -17.94 12.84
N LEU A 74 9.93 -17.48 14.07
CA LEU A 74 9.34 -16.27 14.63
C LEU A 74 10.07 -14.98 14.20
N GLU A 75 11.32 -15.08 13.83
CA GLU A 75 12.22 -13.96 13.62
C GLU A 75 12.01 -13.26 12.26
N ILE A 76 11.68 -14.00 11.21
CA ILE A 76 11.66 -13.48 9.82
C ILE A 76 10.52 -12.48 9.55
N ARG A 77 9.34 -12.61 10.16
CA ARG A 77 8.17 -11.76 9.84
C ARG A 77 8.06 -10.47 10.63
N THR A 78 8.54 -10.42 11.85
CA THR A 78 8.71 -9.18 12.61
C THR A 78 9.78 -8.30 12.01
N ASN A 79 10.79 -8.89 11.40
CA ASN A 79 11.96 -8.22 10.84
C ASN A 79 11.70 -7.50 9.51
N VAL A 80 10.66 -7.86 8.73
CA VAL A 80 10.44 -7.23 7.40
C VAL A 80 10.01 -5.78 7.53
N ALA A 81 9.06 -5.45 8.39
CA ALA A 81 8.65 -4.04 8.58
C ALA A 81 9.81 -3.21 9.15
N GLN A 82 10.55 -3.76 10.12
CA GLN A 82 11.74 -3.13 10.65
C GLN A 82 12.81 -2.96 9.58
N PHE A 83 13.06 -3.98 8.76
CA PHE A 83 13.98 -3.88 7.64
C PHE A 83 13.62 -2.74 6.69
N VAL A 84 12.32 -2.58 6.32
CA VAL A 84 11.87 -1.49 5.46
C VAL A 84 12.09 -0.13 6.12
N GLN A 85 11.81 -0.01 7.42
CA GLN A 85 12.06 1.21 8.18
C GLN A 85 13.54 1.57 8.20
N GLU A 86 14.41 0.60 8.49
CA GLU A 86 15.87 0.77 8.49
C GLU A 86 16.40 1.11 7.08
N ARG A 87 15.86 0.46 6.03
CA ARG A 87 16.18 0.75 4.63
C ARG A 87 15.85 2.21 4.27
N ILE A 88 14.63 2.67 4.61
CA ILE A 88 14.21 4.05 4.36
C ILE A 88 15.12 5.02 5.14
N TRP A 89 15.40 4.73 6.40
CA TRP A 89 16.29 5.55 7.21
C TRP A 89 17.70 5.64 6.60
N ALA A 90 18.28 4.52 6.20
CA ALA A 90 19.60 4.49 5.55
C ALA A 90 19.62 5.31 4.25
N LEU A 91 18.56 5.20 3.43
CA LEU A 91 18.42 5.97 2.19
C LEU A 91 18.31 7.48 2.47
N ARG A 92 17.60 7.89 3.52
CA ARG A 92 17.54 9.29 3.97
C ARG A 92 18.95 9.81 4.32
N GLN A 93 19.73 9.02 5.07
CA GLN A 93 21.11 9.39 5.45
C GLN A 93 22.05 9.46 4.23
N GLN A 94 21.99 8.49 3.34
CA GLN A 94 22.81 8.44 2.12
C GLN A 94 22.57 9.61 1.19
N ASN A 95 21.38 10.20 1.22
CA ASN A 95 20.97 11.35 0.41
C ASN A 95 20.96 12.67 1.20
N GLU A 96 21.69 12.75 2.31
CA GLU A 96 21.84 13.96 3.11
C GLU A 96 20.48 14.59 3.52
N GLY A 97 19.45 13.77 3.69
CA GLY A 97 18.11 14.21 4.02
C GLY A 97 17.29 14.82 2.85
N ASN A 98 17.82 14.84 1.63
CA ASN A 98 17.13 15.48 0.48
C ASN A 98 16.07 14.56 -0.17
N LEU A 99 16.21 13.23 -0.03
CA LEU A 99 15.28 12.26 -0.63
C LEU A 99 14.71 11.31 0.43
N TYR A 100 13.61 10.64 0.07
CA TYR A 100 12.95 9.61 0.87
C TYR A 100 12.30 10.09 2.18
N GLN A 101 12.28 11.39 2.47
CA GLN A 101 11.60 11.93 3.66
C GLN A 101 10.08 11.71 3.61
N ASN A 102 9.54 11.58 2.40
CA ASN A 102 8.13 11.37 2.10
C ASN A 102 7.68 9.90 2.17
N ALA A 103 8.58 8.94 2.43
CA ALA A 103 8.26 7.51 2.51
C ALA A 103 8.37 7.01 3.96
N ALA A 104 7.42 6.20 4.39
CA ALA A 104 7.46 5.54 5.69
C ALA A 104 6.87 4.13 5.62
N CYS A 105 7.13 3.29 6.61
CA CYS A 105 6.56 1.95 6.71
C CYS A 105 5.95 1.73 8.09
N LEU A 106 4.73 1.18 8.09
CA LEU A 106 3.98 0.85 9.30
C LEU A 106 3.65 -0.65 9.32
N ARG A 107 3.84 -1.27 10.48
CA ARG A 107 3.32 -2.60 10.73
C ARG A 107 1.85 -2.52 11.15
N ALA A 108 0.93 -2.88 10.25
CA ALA A 108 -0.50 -2.81 10.48
C ALA A 108 -1.26 -4.00 9.84
N ASN A 109 -2.56 -4.05 10.02
CA ASN A 109 -3.43 -5.00 9.36
C ASN A 109 -4.57 -4.24 8.68
N THR A 110 -4.41 -3.96 7.38
CA THR A 110 -5.39 -3.31 6.51
C THR A 110 -6.77 -3.92 6.65
N MET A 111 -6.89 -5.23 6.59
CA MET A 111 -8.21 -5.90 6.65
C MET A 111 -9.02 -5.63 7.92
N LYS A 112 -8.38 -5.08 8.97
CA LYS A 112 -9.04 -4.80 10.25
C LYS A 112 -9.11 -3.32 10.58
N PHE A 113 -8.15 -2.53 10.12
CA PHE A 113 -7.91 -1.20 10.67
C PHE A 113 -7.75 -0.11 9.62
N PHE A 114 -7.96 -0.40 8.34
CA PHE A 114 -7.74 0.56 7.27
C PHE A 114 -8.43 1.92 7.49
N PRO A 115 -9.72 1.98 7.83
CA PRO A 115 -10.40 3.26 8.08
C PRO A 115 -9.90 4.01 9.33
N ASN A 116 -9.14 3.33 10.20
CA ASN A 116 -8.57 3.98 11.39
C ASN A 116 -7.29 4.76 11.07
N PHE A 117 -6.67 4.50 9.93
CA PHE A 117 -5.45 5.17 9.50
C PHE A 117 -5.72 6.37 8.61
N PHE A 118 -6.79 6.32 7.81
CA PHE A 118 -7.07 7.30 6.78
C PHE A 118 -8.46 7.90 6.93
N LYS A 119 -8.55 9.23 6.78
CA LYS A 119 -9.81 9.97 6.75
C LYS A 119 -10.55 9.71 5.43
N LYS A 120 -11.83 10.07 5.37
CA LYS A 120 -12.59 10.08 4.12
C LYS A 120 -11.87 10.94 3.07
N ALA A 121 -11.74 10.42 1.84
CA ALA A 121 -11.18 11.11 0.70
C ALA A 121 -9.74 11.66 0.91
N GLN A 122 -8.94 10.98 1.73
CA GLN A 122 -7.56 11.38 2.01
C GLN A 122 -6.56 10.90 0.95
N LEU A 123 -6.69 9.64 0.53
CA LEU A 123 -5.73 9.00 -0.36
C LEU A 123 -5.94 9.40 -1.82
N SER A 124 -4.85 9.49 -2.58
CA SER A 124 -4.85 9.65 -4.04
C SER A 124 -4.49 8.37 -4.78
N LYS A 125 -3.73 7.47 -4.15
CA LYS A 125 -3.28 6.21 -4.74
C LYS A 125 -3.27 5.09 -3.69
N ILE A 126 -3.78 3.93 -4.08
CA ILE A 126 -3.71 2.68 -3.29
C ILE A 126 -3.06 1.63 -4.19
N PHE A 127 -1.95 1.04 -3.74
CA PHE A 127 -1.27 -0.05 -4.43
C PHE A 127 -1.55 -1.38 -3.72
N ILE A 128 -1.87 -2.40 -4.51
CA ILE A 128 -2.08 -3.79 -4.09
C ILE A 128 -1.25 -4.67 -5.01
N CYS A 129 0.00 -4.95 -4.59
CA CYS A 129 0.98 -5.63 -5.42
C CYS A 129 1.20 -7.07 -4.95
N PHE A 130 0.98 -8.03 -5.86
CA PHE A 130 1.19 -9.47 -5.63
C PHE A 130 0.60 -9.96 -4.30
N PRO A 131 -0.69 -9.68 -4.02
CA PRO A 131 -1.31 -10.11 -2.78
C PRO A 131 -1.44 -11.62 -2.74
N ASP A 132 -1.56 -12.19 -1.52
CA ASP A 132 -1.71 -13.64 -1.33
C ASP A 132 -2.98 -14.14 -2.05
N PRO A 133 -2.84 -15.07 -3.01
CA PRO A 133 -3.96 -15.53 -3.84
C PRO A 133 -4.98 -16.38 -3.10
N HIS A 134 -4.61 -16.99 -1.96
CA HIS A 134 -5.52 -17.84 -1.20
C HIS A 134 -6.27 -18.85 -2.08
N PHE A 135 -5.56 -19.75 -2.76
CA PHE A 135 -6.09 -20.68 -3.77
C PHE A 135 -7.30 -21.52 -3.33
N LYS A 136 -7.38 -21.88 -2.04
CA LYS A 136 -8.52 -22.67 -1.53
C LYS A 136 -9.76 -21.78 -1.39
N ALA A 137 -10.89 -22.14 -2.02
CA ALA A 137 -12.15 -21.39 -2.00
C ALA A 137 -12.58 -20.95 -0.57
N ARG A 138 -12.45 -21.82 0.45
CA ARG A 138 -12.74 -21.49 1.85
C ARG A 138 -11.89 -20.32 2.40
N LYS A 139 -10.77 -19.98 1.76
CA LYS A 139 -9.86 -18.89 2.15
C LYS A 139 -10.06 -17.61 1.33
N HIS A 140 -10.92 -17.59 0.30
CA HIS A 140 -11.17 -16.41 -0.51
C HIS A 140 -11.62 -15.20 0.32
N LYS A 141 -12.33 -15.43 1.44
CA LYS A 141 -12.68 -14.38 2.41
C LYS A 141 -11.48 -13.65 3.04
N ALA A 142 -10.27 -14.17 2.91
CA ALA A 142 -9.04 -13.56 3.37
C ALA A 142 -8.29 -12.80 2.24
N ARG A 143 -8.85 -12.74 1.02
CA ARG A 143 -8.31 -11.91 -0.07
C ARG A 143 -8.45 -10.44 0.28
N ILE A 144 -7.42 -9.67 -0.07
CA ILE A 144 -7.34 -8.23 0.23
C ILE A 144 -8.31 -7.38 -0.62
N VAL A 145 -8.79 -7.92 -1.74
CA VAL A 145 -9.86 -7.33 -2.56
C VAL A 145 -11.13 -8.13 -2.33
N SER A 146 -12.15 -7.48 -1.78
CA SER A 146 -13.46 -8.03 -1.47
C SER A 146 -14.49 -6.90 -1.38
N THR A 147 -15.78 -7.22 -1.44
CA THR A 147 -16.85 -6.21 -1.39
C THR A 147 -16.72 -5.26 -0.19
N THR A 148 -16.43 -5.80 1.01
CA THR A 148 -16.29 -4.99 2.22
C THR A 148 -15.07 -4.09 2.16
N LEU A 149 -13.90 -4.63 1.81
CA LEU A 149 -12.66 -3.86 1.76
C LEU A 149 -12.68 -2.83 0.62
N ASN A 150 -13.32 -3.12 -0.51
CA ASN A 150 -13.49 -2.15 -1.58
C ASN A 150 -14.28 -0.91 -1.13
N SER A 151 -15.27 -1.08 -0.23
CA SER A 151 -15.99 0.06 0.37
C SER A 151 -15.10 0.89 1.30
N GLU A 152 -14.18 0.26 2.04
CA GLU A 152 -13.19 0.96 2.85
C GLU A 152 -12.17 1.71 1.98
N TYR A 153 -11.73 1.10 0.87
CA TYR A 153 -10.86 1.77 -0.11
C TYR A 153 -11.56 2.97 -0.76
N ALA A 154 -12.83 2.80 -1.17
CA ALA A 154 -13.63 3.88 -1.73
C ALA A 154 -13.85 5.03 -0.74
N PHE A 155 -13.99 4.72 0.56
CA PHE A 155 -14.09 5.73 1.63
C PHE A 155 -12.82 6.56 1.76
N ALA A 156 -11.66 5.90 1.81
CA ALA A 156 -10.39 6.58 2.05
C ALA A 156 -9.82 7.25 0.79
N LEU A 157 -10.15 6.75 -0.39
CA LEU A 157 -9.66 7.29 -1.66
C LEU A 157 -10.50 8.51 -2.08
N LYS A 158 -9.83 9.61 -2.47
CA LYS A 158 -10.53 10.79 -3.00
C LYS A 158 -11.11 10.52 -4.39
N PRO A 159 -12.17 11.22 -4.80
CA PRO A 159 -12.64 11.21 -6.19
C PRO A 159 -11.49 11.46 -7.17
N GLY A 160 -11.44 10.69 -8.26
CA GLY A 160 -10.33 10.70 -9.20
C GLY A 160 -9.08 9.95 -8.74
N GLY A 161 -9.00 9.51 -7.47
CA GLY A 161 -7.90 8.67 -6.97
C GLY A 161 -7.93 7.26 -7.57
N ILE A 162 -6.80 6.55 -7.56
CA ILE A 162 -6.63 5.30 -8.31
C ILE A 162 -6.22 4.16 -7.38
N VAL A 163 -6.88 3.01 -7.54
CA VAL A 163 -6.43 1.70 -7.03
C VAL A 163 -5.64 1.00 -8.12
N TYR A 164 -4.42 0.63 -7.81
CA TYR A 164 -3.49 -0.11 -8.67
C TYR A 164 -3.43 -1.56 -8.20
N THR A 165 -3.64 -2.50 -9.10
CA THR A 165 -3.50 -3.93 -8.81
C THR A 165 -2.52 -4.59 -9.76
N ILE A 166 -1.68 -5.49 -9.24
CA ILE A 166 -0.79 -6.35 -10.04
C ILE A 166 -0.66 -7.71 -9.37
N THR A 167 -0.65 -8.77 -10.17
CA THR A 167 -0.40 -10.14 -9.73
C THR A 167 0.13 -10.98 -10.90
N ASP A 168 0.80 -12.09 -10.61
CA ASP A 168 1.20 -13.13 -11.56
C ASP A 168 0.19 -14.29 -11.64
N VAL A 169 -0.86 -14.26 -10.82
CA VAL A 169 -1.91 -15.28 -10.75
C VAL A 169 -3.16 -14.78 -11.48
N GLU A 170 -3.46 -15.35 -12.65
CA GLU A 170 -4.58 -14.94 -13.50
C GLU A 170 -5.93 -15.04 -12.78
N ASP A 171 -6.21 -16.12 -12.07
CA ASP A 171 -7.44 -16.29 -11.29
C ASP A 171 -7.64 -15.18 -10.25
N LEU A 172 -6.54 -14.73 -9.63
CA LEU A 172 -6.59 -13.62 -8.67
C LEU A 172 -6.81 -12.29 -9.38
N HIS A 173 -6.20 -12.08 -10.54
CA HIS A 173 -6.43 -10.89 -11.36
C HIS A 173 -7.92 -10.78 -11.72
N LEU A 174 -8.50 -11.84 -12.27
CA LEU A 174 -9.92 -11.88 -12.63
C LEU A 174 -10.83 -11.60 -11.43
N TRP A 175 -10.51 -12.19 -10.27
CA TRP A 175 -11.21 -11.90 -9.02
C TRP A 175 -11.14 -10.43 -8.62
N MET A 176 -9.96 -9.82 -8.66
CA MET A 176 -9.79 -8.42 -8.31
C MET A 176 -10.55 -7.50 -9.27
N VAL A 177 -10.48 -7.80 -10.57
CA VAL A 177 -11.22 -7.05 -11.60
C VAL A 177 -12.72 -7.16 -11.39
N GLU A 178 -13.25 -8.37 -11.17
CA GLU A 178 -14.68 -8.59 -10.92
C GLU A 178 -15.17 -7.79 -9.70
N HIS A 179 -14.49 -7.91 -8.56
CA HIS A 179 -14.91 -7.31 -7.31
C HIS A 179 -14.78 -5.79 -7.28
N LEU A 180 -13.75 -5.23 -7.92
CA LEU A 180 -13.60 -3.77 -8.04
C LEU A 180 -14.61 -3.20 -9.04
N SER A 181 -14.82 -3.85 -10.20
CA SER A 181 -15.83 -3.42 -11.18
C SER A 181 -17.27 -3.52 -10.66
N ALA A 182 -17.55 -4.45 -9.76
CA ALA A 182 -18.88 -4.59 -9.13
C ALA A 182 -19.17 -3.50 -8.09
N HIS A 183 -18.15 -2.75 -7.64
CA HIS A 183 -18.34 -1.69 -6.65
C HIS A 183 -18.78 -0.38 -7.35
N PRO A 184 -19.90 0.25 -6.94
CA PRO A 184 -20.51 1.38 -7.67
C PRO A 184 -19.64 2.64 -7.74
N LEU A 185 -18.62 2.74 -6.90
CA LEU A 185 -17.72 3.91 -6.85
C LEU A 185 -16.38 3.67 -7.58
N PHE A 186 -16.22 2.55 -8.27
CA PHE A 186 -15.01 2.30 -9.04
C PHE A 186 -15.33 2.07 -10.52
N GLU A 187 -14.53 2.69 -11.37
CA GLU A 187 -14.51 2.51 -12.80
C GLU A 187 -13.16 1.96 -13.24
N ARG A 188 -13.17 0.91 -14.07
CA ARG A 188 -11.92 0.38 -14.62
C ARG A 188 -11.31 1.37 -15.61
N ILE A 189 -10.03 1.67 -15.42
CA ILE A 189 -9.24 2.47 -16.36
C ILE A 189 -8.87 1.60 -17.56
N PRO A 190 -9.05 2.09 -18.82
CA PRO A 190 -8.63 1.36 -20.02
C PRO A 190 -7.15 1.01 -19.98
N ASP A 191 -6.80 -0.15 -20.53
CA ASP A 191 -5.42 -0.66 -20.48
C ASP A 191 -4.42 0.29 -21.17
N GLU A 192 -4.82 0.99 -22.23
CA GLU A 192 -3.99 2.00 -22.93
C GLU A 192 -3.65 3.19 -22.01
N GLU A 193 -4.61 3.68 -21.23
CA GLU A 193 -4.39 4.75 -20.24
C GLU A 193 -3.53 4.24 -19.07
N ALA A 194 -3.77 3.00 -18.62
CA ALA A 194 -2.99 2.38 -17.57
C ALA A 194 -1.51 2.22 -17.93
N GLU A 195 -1.21 1.82 -19.18
CA GLU A 195 0.17 1.67 -19.67
C GLU A 195 0.94 3.01 -19.74
N ALA A 196 0.23 4.13 -19.90
CA ALA A 196 0.83 5.46 -19.91
C ALA A 196 1.18 5.98 -18.48
N ASP A 197 0.66 5.36 -17.43
CA ASP A 197 0.94 5.77 -16.04
C ASP A 197 2.33 5.27 -15.60
N GLN A 198 3.22 6.20 -15.23
CA GLN A 198 4.57 5.88 -14.76
C GLN A 198 4.56 4.97 -13.53
N CYS A 199 3.57 5.07 -12.65
CA CYS A 199 3.45 4.21 -11.48
C CYS A 199 3.28 2.73 -11.87
N VAL A 200 2.65 2.45 -13.01
CA VAL A 200 2.50 1.07 -13.52
C VAL A 200 3.83 0.47 -13.90
N GLN A 201 4.70 1.24 -14.55
CA GLN A 201 6.04 0.77 -14.91
C GLN A 201 6.87 0.47 -13.66
N VAL A 202 6.83 1.37 -12.67
CA VAL A 202 7.51 1.17 -11.37
C VAL A 202 6.95 -0.06 -10.65
N MET A 203 5.64 -0.21 -10.59
CA MET A 203 4.98 -1.35 -9.96
C MET A 203 5.39 -2.69 -10.59
N ARG A 204 5.56 -2.73 -11.91
CA ARG A 204 6.00 -3.94 -12.65
C ARG A 204 7.46 -4.29 -12.41
N GLN A 205 8.35 -3.28 -12.27
CA GLN A 205 9.80 -3.45 -12.32
C GLN A 205 10.45 -3.40 -10.95
N GLU A 206 9.91 -2.63 -10.00
CA GLU A 206 10.61 -2.32 -8.76
C GLU A 206 10.13 -3.11 -7.54
N THR A 207 8.98 -3.79 -7.65
CA THR A 207 8.56 -4.74 -6.62
C THR A 207 9.45 -5.99 -6.63
N GLU A 208 9.74 -6.55 -5.48
CA GLU A 208 10.56 -7.76 -5.35
C GLU A 208 9.91 -8.96 -6.06
N GLU A 209 8.59 -9.13 -5.93
CA GLU A 209 7.86 -10.19 -6.63
C GLU A 209 7.81 -9.93 -8.14
N GLY A 210 7.65 -8.67 -8.58
CA GLY A 210 7.72 -8.31 -9.99
C GLY A 210 9.06 -8.69 -10.64
N LYS A 211 10.18 -8.44 -9.95
CA LYS A 211 11.52 -8.84 -10.37
C LYS A 211 11.68 -10.37 -10.43
N LYS A 212 11.07 -11.08 -9.49
CA LYS A 212 11.07 -12.55 -9.45
C LYS A 212 10.25 -13.15 -10.59
N VAL A 213 9.06 -12.62 -10.85
CA VAL A 213 8.20 -13.04 -11.97
C VAL A 213 8.93 -12.83 -13.29
N GLU A 214 9.59 -11.71 -13.48
CA GLU A 214 10.37 -11.41 -14.70
C GLU A 214 11.53 -12.37 -14.92
N ARG A 215 12.31 -12.66 -13.88
CA ARG A 215 13.39 -13.69 -13.93
C ARG A 215 12.87 -15.06 -14.35
N ASN A 216 11.65 -15.39 -13.91
CA ASN A 216 10.99 -16.66 -14.23
C ASN A 216 10.19 -16.62 -15.56
N LYS A 217 10.24 -15.50 -16.30
CA LYS A 217 9.49 -15.27 -17.54
C LYS A 217 7.99 -15.49 -17.37
N GLY A 218 7.45 -15.14 -16.20
CA GLY A 218 6.02 -15.20 -15.89
C GLY A 218 5.28 -13.98 -16.39
N ASN A 219 3.95 -14.08 -16.46
CA ASN A 219 3.08 -12.96 -16.80
C ASN A 219 2.81 -12.07 -15.59
N LYS A 220 2.57 -10.79 -15.84
CA LYS A 220 2.16 -9.80 -14.85
C LYS A 220 0.84 -9.18 -15.31
N PHE A 221 -0.24 -9.48 -14.60
CA PHE A 221 -1.59 -8.98 -14.89
C PHE A 221 -1.82 -7.70 -14.09
N VAL A 222 -2.14 -6.61 -14.77
CA VAL A 222 -2.35 -5.28 -14.18
C VAL A 222 -3.79 -4.83 -14.42
N ALA A 223 -4.41 -4.18 -13.45
CA ALA A 223 -5.64 -3.43 -13.63
C ALA A 223 -5.66 -2.22 -12.71
N LEU A 224 -6.16 -1.10 -13.22
CA LEU A 224 -6.33 0.15 -12.51
C LEU A 224 -7.81 0.51 -12.40
N PHE A 225 -8.19 1.10 -11.26
CA PHE A 225 -9.57 1.52 -11.01
C PHE A 225 -9.59 2.95 -10.47
N ARG A 226 -10.33 3.82 -11.16
CA ARG A 226 -10.57 5.21 -10.74
C ARG A 226 -11.75 5.27 -9.79
N ARG A 227 -11.60 6.00 -8.69
CA ARG A 227 -12.68 6.32 -7.78
C ARG A 227 -13.56 7.40 -8.41
N LEU A 228 -14.85 7.11 -8.58
CA LEU A 228 -15.88 8.04 -9.06
C LEU A 228 -16.28 9.06 -7.99
N GLU A 229 -17.01 10.10 -8.37
CA GLU A 229 -17.61 11.04 -7.43
C GLU A 229 -18.63 10.35 -6.51
N ASP A 230 -18.83 10.91 -5.31
CA ASP A 230 -19.94 10.47 -4.44
C ASP A 230 -21.27 10.75 -5.13
N PRO A 231 -22.24 9.83 -5.05
CA PRO A 231 -23.57 10.08 -5.60
C PRO A 231 -24.21 11.28 -4.89
N ALA A 232 -24.97 12.05 -5.66
CA ALA A 232 -25.77 13.11 -5.07
C ALA A 232 -26.86 12.49 -4.15
N TRP A 233 -26.98 13.01 -2.96
CA TRP A 233 -28.00 12.63 -1.97
C TRP A 233 -29.23 13.47 -2.14
#